data_d3d9767cfd88f6c74cd63f371bc98810
#
_entry.id   d3d9767cfd88f6c74cd63f371bc98810
#
_cell.length_a   1.000
_cell.length_b   1.000
_cell.length_c   1.000
_cell.angle_alpha   90.00
_cell.angle_beta   90.00
_cell.angle_gamma   90.00
#
_symmetry.space_group_name_H-M   'P 1'
#
loop_
_entity.id
_entity.type
_entity.pdbx_description
1 polymer ?
#
loop_
_entity_poly.entity_id
_entity_poly.type
_entity_poly.pdbx_seq_one_letter_code
_entity_poly.pdbx_strand_id
1 'polypeptide(L)'
;MSDARSAYLLVGMTRSGEPDQEDIEGTQKYQELGGKAMERAGVTIGMVATGSTDPANKMEVLEGSYPYQAIAIERFPSLEGLETFWFSEEYQKAIKIRQQLKSGTLHFVAVLEGTPLDEREEPPADGVLAYSVTCPPAASEFEGYDLKKYSEIAGGIDRGYKPQLIAQVTSAQELRLLEGEWPFPGGVIVRAHPSVQTLVDYWQNPVYIEARKNRPELAMQAIIPGFVMPE
;
A
#
# COMPACT_ATOMS: atom_id res chain seq x y z
N MET A 1 -8.68 -8.88 25.68
CA MET A 1 -8.23 -7.65 25.01
C MET A 1 -8.47 -7.87 23.53
N SER A 2 -9.23 -7.03 22.87
CA SER A 2 -9.47 -7.20 21.43
C SER A 2 -8.15 -6.96 20.70
N ASP A 3 -7.78 -7.86 19.84
CA ASP A 3 -6.65 -7.77 18.92
C ASP A 3 -6.97 -6.66 17.90
N ALA A 4 -6.78 -5.39 18.30
CA ALA A 4 -7.19 -4.22 17.54
C ALA A 4 -6.19 -3.99 16.40
N ARG A 5 -6.42 -4.75 15.29
CA ARG A 5 -5.65 -4.59 14.06
C ARG A 5 -6.33 -3.58 13.14
N SER A 6 -5.56 -2.63 12.66
CA SER A 6 -5.98 -1.82 11.53
C SER A 6 -6.10 -2.70 10.27
N ALA A 7 -6.96 -2.32 9.35
CA ALA A 7 -6.98 -2.88 8.00
C ALA A 7 -6.56 -1.81 6.99
N TYR A 8 -6.04 -2.26 5.87
CA TYR A 8 -5.58 -1.37 4.81
C TYR A 8 -6.16 -1.77 3.48
N LEU A 9 -6.49 -0.79 2.65
CA LEU A 9 -6.66 -0.99 1.23
C LEU A 9 -5.38 -0.57 0.51
N LEU A 10 -4.89 -1.46 -0.33
CA LEU A 10 -3.86 -1.15 -1.32
C LEU A 10 -4.53 -1.06 -2.68
N VAL A 11 -4.45 0.11 -3.30
CA VAL A 11 -5.20 0.43 -4.51
C VAL A 11 -4.26 0.77 -5.64
N GLY A 12 -4.34 0.03 -6.74
CA GLY A 12 -3.60 0.31 -7.97
C GLY A 12 -4.48 0.99 -9.02
N MET A 13 -4.00 2.10 -9.59
CA MET A 13 -4.80 2.90 -10.51
C MET A 13 -4.00 3.53 -11.65
N THR A 14 -4.71 3.83 -12.74
CA THR A 14 -4.21 4.64 -13.85
C THR A 14 -5.14 5.83 -14.04
N ARG A 15 -4.57 7.00 -14.28
CA ARG A 15 -5.33 8.19 -14.70
C ARG A 15 -5.36 8.29 -16.22
N SER A 16 -6.54 8.55 -16.77
CA SER A 16 -6.79 8.60 -18.22
C SER A 16 -7.15 10.04 -18.64
N GLY A 17 -6.14 10.91 -18.73
CA GLY A 17 -6.35 12.29 -19.16
C GLY A 17 -6.90 13.23 -18.08
N GLU A 18 -7.29 14.43 -18.52
CA GLU A 18 -7.96 15.41 -17.65
C GLU A 18 -9.46 15.10 -17.54
N PRO A 19 -10.05 15.25 -16.34
CA PRO A 19 -11.47 15.00 -16.15
C PRO A 19 -12.32 16.03 -16.93
N ASP A 20 -13.33 15.56 -17.63
CA ASP A 20 -14.37 16.41 -18.20
C ASP A 20 -15.43 16.80 -17.13
N GLN A 21 -16.42 17.59 -17.53
CA GLN A 21 -17.46 18.05 -16.60
C GLN A 21 -18.25 16.87 -16.00
N GLU A 22 -18.52 15.82 -16.78
CA GLU A 22 -19.23 14.62 -16.32
C GLU A 22 -18.40 13.85 -15.28
N ASP A 23 -17.09 13.73 -15.48
CA ASP A 23 -16.17 13.12 -14.53
C ASP A 23 -16.08 13.92 -13.22
N ILE A 24 -16.09 15.27 -13.29
CA ILE A 24 -16.07 16.13 -12.11
C ILE A 24 -17.35 15.92 -11.28
N GLU A 25 -18.52 15.96 -11.90
CA GLU A 25 -19.80 15.75 -11.23
C GLU A 25 -19.92 14.32 -10.68
N GLY A 26 -19.48 13.32 -11.45
CA GLY A 26 -19.42 11.94 -11.02
C GLY A 26 -18.52 11.73 -9.82
N THR A 27 -17.34 12.36 -9.81
CA THR A 27 -16.39 12.32 -8.68
C THR A 27 -16.99 12.95 -7.42
N GLN A 28 -17.65 14.09 -7.53
CA GLN A 28 -18.33 14.74 -6.41
C GLN A 28 -19.40 13.84 -5.80
N LYS A 29 -20.22 13.21 -6.66
CA LYS A 29 -21.28 12.28 -6.22
C LYS A 29 -20.71 11.00 -5.60
N TYR A 30 -19.61 10.49 -6.14
CA TYR A 30 -18.85 9.36 -5.56
C TYR A 30 -18.36 9.71 -4.15
N GLN A 31 -17.76 10.89 -3.96
CA GLN A 31 -17.26 11.36 -2.66
C GLN A 31 -18.41 11.57 -1.66
N GLU A 32 -19.54 12.15 -2.09
CA GLU A 32 -20.72 12.33 -1.23
C GLU A 32 -21.25 10.98 -0.70
N LEU A 33 -21.41 10.00 -1.56
CA LEU A 33 -21.87 8.66 -1.17
C LEU A 33 -20.84 7.93 -0.30
N GLY A 34 -19.56 8.06 -0.61
CA GLY A 34 -18.49 7.52 0.20
C GLY A 34 -18.47 8.12 1.62
N GLY A 35 -18.65 9.44 1.73
CA GLY A 35 -18.79 10.12 3.02
C GLY A 35 -19.98 9.60 3.85
N LYS A 36 -21.15 9.45 3.24
CA LYS A 36 -22.31 8.86 3.91
C LYS A 36 -22.09 7.41 4.36
N ALA A 37 -21.38 6.63 3.55
CA ALA A 37 -21.01 5.25 3.90
C ALA A 37 -20.06 5.21 5.09
N MET A 38 -19.05 6.10 5.15
CA MET A 38 -18.14 6.23 6.28
C MET A 38 -18.86 6.60 7.57
N GLU A 39 -19.73 7.61 7.51
CA GLU A 39 -20.55 8.05 8.65
C GLU A 39 -21.41 6.90 9.19
N ARG A 40 -22.08 6.18 8.29
CA ARG A 40 -22.96 5.06 8.67
C ARG A 40 -22.21 3.87 9.24
N ALA A 41 -21.03 3.57 8.70
CA ALA A 41 -20.15 2.51 9.22
C ALA A 41 -19.42 2.91 10.52
N GLY A 42 -19.48 4.19 10.90
CA GLY A 42 -18.76 4.71 12.07
C GLY A 42 -17.24 4.63 11.90
N VAL A 43 -16.75 4.72 10.68
CA VAL A 43 -15.32 4.62 10.38
C VAL A 43 -14.77 5.93 9.80
N THR A 44 -13.52 6.20 10.14
CA THR A 44 -12.74 7.24 9.47
C THR A 44 -11.67 6.56 8.64
N ILE A 45 -11.66 6.84 7.33
CA ILE A 45 -10.64 6.33 6.42
C ILE A 45 -9.51 7.35 6.39
N GLY A 46 -8.30 6.90 6.74
CA GLY A 46 -7.10 7.71 6.62
C GLY A 46 -6.34 7.34 5.34
N MET A 47 -6.16 8.31 4.42
CA MET A 47 -5.18 8.16 3.36
C MET A 47 -3.79 8.26 3.99
N VAL A 48 -3.05 7.16 4.07
CA VAL A 48 -1.73 7.14 4.72
C VAL A 48 -0.60 7.37 3.72
N ALA A 49 -0.78 6.97 2.47
CA ALA A 49 0.19 7.23 1.41
C ALA A 49 -0.47 7.23 0.03
N THR A 50 0.05 8.05 -0.87
CA THR A 50 -0.24 7.95 -2.31
C THR A 50 1.01 8.26 -3.10
N GLY A 51 1.30 7.44 -4.10
CA GLY A 51 2.39 7.63 -5.02
C GLY A 51 1.88 7.60 -6.45
N SER A 52 2.39 8.50 -7.28
CA SER A 52 2.02 8.58 -8.69
C SER A 52 3.23 8.98 -9.54
N THR A 53 3.00 9.15 -10.83
CA THR A 53 3.98 9.76 -11.74
C THR A 53 4.07 11.28 -11.61
N ASP A 54 3.16 11.91 -10.83
CA ASP A 54 3.18 13.34 -10.55
C ASP A 54 4.38 13.70 -9.65
N PRO A 55 5.19 14.73 -10.00
CA PRO A 55 6.33 15.15 -9.19
C PRO A 55 6.01 15.51 -7.74
N ALA A 56 4.78 15.99 -7.45
CA ALA A 56 4.36 16.36 -6.09
C ALA A 56 4.22 15.14 -5.16
N ASN A 57 3.87 13.96 -5.71
CA ASN A 57 3.70 12.72 -4.98
C ASN A 57 4.41 11.58 -5.71
N LYS A 58 5.63 11.83 -6.16
CA LYS A 58 6.36 10.89 -7.01
C LYS A 58 6.64 9.58 -6.28
N MET A 59 6.06 8.51 -6.82
CA MET A 59 6.44 7.14 -6.50
C MET A 59 7.76 6.82 -7.21
N GLU A 60 8.66 6.16 -6.52
CA GLU A 60 9.91 5.67 -7.10
C GLU A 60 9.93 4.14 -7.06
N VAL A 61 10.08 3.52 -8.23
CA VAL A 61 10.27 2.07 -8.34
C VAL A 61 11.76 1.79 -8.30
N LEU A 62 12.20 1.11 -7.24
CA LEU A 62 13.61 0.83 -6.97
C LEU A 62 14.09 -0.48 -7.62
N GLU A 63 13.18 -1.43 -7.80
CA GLU A 63 13.46 -2.76 -8.37
C GLU A 63 12.19 -3.32 -9.02
N GLY A 64 12.34 -4.08 -10.10
CA GLY A 64 11.21 -4.62 -10.85
C GLY A 64 10.43 -3.56 -11.61
N SER A 65 9.12 -3.76 -11.74
CA SER A 65 8.26 -2.82 -12.47
C SER A 65 6.88 -2.69 -11.84
N TYR A 66 6.26 -1.51 -11.99
CA TYR A 66 4.87 -1.27 -11.64
C TYR A 66 4.07 -0.97 -12.91
N PRO A 67 3.04 -1.76 -13.24
CA PRO A 67 2.36 -1.67 -14.54
C PRO A 67 1.36 -0.50 -14.62
N TYR A 68 1.08 0.19 -13.51
CA TYR A 68 0.11 1.28 -13.44
C TYR A 68 0.78 2.61 -13.09
N GLN A 69 -0.03 3.70 -13.02
CA GLN A 69 0.51 5.05 -12.82
C GLN A 69 0.54 5.48 -11.36
N ALA A 70 -0.36 4.95 -10.53
CA ALA A 70 -0.46 5.36 -9.14
C ALA A 70 -0.85 4.20 -8.23
N ILE A 71 -0.44 4.33 -6.96
CA ILE A 71 -0.78 3.44 -5.88
C ILE A 71 -1.22 4.28 -4.69
N ALA A 72 -2.24 3.82 -3.96
CA ALA A 72 -2.68 4.44 -2.73
C ALA A 72 -2.78 3.40 -1.61
N ILE A 73 -2.54 3.84 -0.38
CA ILE A 73 -2.71 3.07 0.84
C ILE A 73 -3.70 3.81 1.72
N GLU A 74 -4.83 3.17 2.01
CA GLU A 74 -5.88 3.71 2.87
C GLU A 74 -5.96 2.86 4.14
N ARG A 75 -6.06 3.51 5.30
CA ARG A 75 -6.14 2.85 6.60
C ARG A 75 -7.56 2.90 7.15
N PHE A 76 -8.02 1.79 7.66
CA PHE A 76 -9.26 1.61 8.42
C PHE A 76 -8.94 1.21 9.87
N PRO A 77 -9.79 1.58 10.84
CA PRO A 77 -9.59 1.20 12.23
C PRO A 77 -9.58 -0.31 12.45
N SER A 78 -10.34 -1.07 11.64
CA SER A 78 -10.43 -2.53 11.72
C SER A 78 -10.89 -3.14 10.40
N LEU A 79 -10.71 -4.44 10.24
CA LEU A 79 -11.25 -5.20 9.10
C LEU A 79 -12.78 -5.18 9.07
N GLU A 80 -13.44 -5.31 10.22
CA GLU A 80 -14.91 -5.21 10.34
C GLU A 80 -15.43 -3.86 9.85
N GLY A 81 -14.76 -2.76 10.26
CA GLY A 81 -15.09 -1.41 9.82
C GLY A 81 -14.92 -1.24 8.31
N LEU A 82 -13.85 -1.77 7.74
CA LEU A 82 -13.62 -1.78 6.30
C LEU A 82 -14.73 -2.54 5.57
N GLU A 83 -15.08 -3.73 6.03
CA GLU A 83 -16.12 -4.55 5.40
C GLU A 83 -17.51 -3.88 5.51
N THR A 84 -17.84 -3.35 6.68
CA THR A 84 -19.12 -2.62 6.87
C THR A 84 -19.20 -1.44 5.93
N PHE A 85 -18.13 -0.67 5.77
CA PHE A 85 -18.06 0.43 4.81
C PHE A 85 -18.18 -0.08 3.37
N TRP A 86 -17.31 -1.03 2.98
CA TRP A 86 -17.20 -1.47 1.58
C TRP A 86 -18.49 -2.09 1.06
N PHE A 87 -19.13 -2.94 1.87
CA PHE A 87 -20.36 -3.63 1.46
C PHE A 87 -21.65 -2.87 1.79
N SER A 88 -21.53 -1.63 2.29
CA SER A 88 -22.72 -0.78 2.49
C SER A 88 -23.42 -0.46 1.16
N GLU A 89 -24.74 -0.31 1.21
CA GLU A 89 -25.53 0.01 0.01
C GLU A 89 -25.08 1.34 -0.64
N GLU A 90 -24.71 2.32 0.18
CA GLU A 90 -24.24 3.62 -0.27
C GLU A 90 -22.92 3.49 -1.01
N TYR A 91 -21.95 2.76 -0.47
CA TYR A 91 -20.64 2.63 -1.11
C TYR A 91 -20.72 1.77 -2.38
N GLN A 92 -21.59 0.74 -2.40
CA GLN A 92 -21.84 -0.04 -3.62
C GLN A 92 -22.45 0.80 -4.74
N LYS A 93 -23.26 1.83 -4.41
CA LYS A 93 -23.72 2.83 -5.38
C LYS A 93 -22.60 3.75 -5.83
N ALA A 94 -21.73 4.16 -4.90
CA ALA A 94 -20.56 4.98 -5.19
C ALA A 94 -19.61 4.27 -6.15
N ILE A 95 -19.31 2.99 -5.94
CA ILE A 95 -18.46 2.17 -6.83
C ILE A 95 -19.00 2.19 -8.26
N LYS A 96 -20.31 2.03 -8.47
CA LYS A 96 -20.92 2.06 -9.81
C LYS A 96 -20.72 3.41 -10.52
N ILE A 97 -20.73 4.51 -9.77
CA ILE A 97 -20.45 5.83 -10.34
C ILE A 97 -18.99 5.94 -10.72
N ARG A 98 -18.08 5.58 -9.79
CA ARG A 98 -16.64 5.61 -10.04
C ARG A 98 -16.25 4.78 -11.26
N GLN A 99 -16.84 3.61 -11.46
CA GLN A 99 -16.55 2.72 -12.59
C GLN A 99 -17.01 3.31 -13.96
N GLN A 100 -17.82 4.36 -13.95
CA GLN A 100 -18.23 5.07 -15.16
C GLN A 100 -17.33 6.28 -15.47
N LEU A 101 -16.46 6.69 -14.54
CA LEU A 101 -15.54 7.81 -14.76
C LEU A 101 -14.50 7.43 -15.81
N LYS A 102 -14.24 8.36 -16.73
CA LYS A 102 -13.29 8.19 -17.83
C LYS A 102 -11.88 8.62 -17.43
N SER A 103 -11.77 9.49 -16.41
CA SER A 103 -10.50 10.07 -15.95
C SER A 103 -9.64 9.14 -15.12
N GLY A 104 -10.12 7.95 -14.76
CA GLY A 104 -9.31 7.00 -13.99
C GLY A 104 -9.90 5.59 -13.96
N THR A 105 -9.00 4.62 -13.89
CA THR A 105 -9.33 3.21 -13.77
C THR A 105 -8.65 2.62 -12.54
N LEU A 106 -9.42 1.94 -11.66
CA LEU A 106 -8.84 1.06 -10.66
C LEU A 106 -8.54 -0.30 -11.29
N HIS A 107 -7.34 -0.79 -11.07
CA HIS A 107 -6.88 -2.08 -11.58
C HIS A 107 -6.99 -3.17 -10.53
N PHE A 108 -6.77 -2.80 -9.27
CA PHE A 108 -7.00 -3.68 -8.12
C PHE A 108 -7.31 -2.88 -6.86
N VAL A 109 -8.05 -3.51 -5.96
CA VAL A 109 -8.25 -3.08 -4.57
C VAL A 109 -8.02 -4.30 -3.69
N ALA A 110 -6.87 -4.33 -3.01
CA ALA A 110 -6.48 -5.42 -2.13
C ALA A 110 -6.67 -5.05 -0.67
N VAL A 111 -7.18 -6.00 0.12
CA VAL A 111 -7.32 -5.88 1.57
C VAL A 111 -6.10 -6.48 2.25
N LEU A 112 -5.49 -5.72 3.17
CA LEU A 112 -4.40 -6.18 4.00
C LEU A 112 -4.80 -6.02 5.47
N GLU A 113 -4.65 -7.09 6.24
CA GLU A 113 -4.73 -7.00 7.70
C GLU A 113 -3.42 -6.47 8.25
N GLY A 114 -3.52 -5.47 9.11
CA GLY A 114 -2.37 -4.83 9.70
C GLY A 114 -1.70 -5.68 10.79
N THR A 115 -0.43 -5.43 11.03
CA THR A 115 0.29 -5.95 12.19
C THR A 115 -0.38 -5.40 13.47
N PRO A 116 -0.50 -6.21 14.55
CA PRO A 116 -1.03 -5.76 15.83
C PRO A 116 -0.35 -4.49 16.34
N LEU A 117 -1.11 -3.56 16.94
CA LEU A 117 -0.59 -2.25 17.37
C LEU A 117 0.46 -2.36 18.48
N ASP A 118 0.36 -3.37 19.34
CA ASP A 118 1.31 -3.67 20.41
C ASP A 118 2.66 -4.20 19.91
N GLU A 119 2.71 -4.67 18.65
CA GLU A 119 3.93 -5.11 17.98
C GLU A 119 4.61 -3.97 17.19
N ARG A 120 3.99 -2.77 17.16
CA ARG A 120 4.53 -1.62 16.42
C ARG A 120 5.23 -0.66 17.38
N GLU A 121 6.41 -0.20 16.95
CA GLU A 121 6.98 1.00 17.53
C GLU A 121 6.11 2.22 17.13
N GLU A 122 5.95 3.19 18.04
CA GLU A 122 5.27 4.44 17.69
C GLU A 122 5.99 5.13 16.52
N PRO A 123 5.26 5.63 15.51
CA PRO A 123 5.88 6.41 14.45
C PRO A 123 6.54 7.67 15.06
N PRO A 124 7.65 8.15 14.50
CA PRO A 124 8.28 9.37 14.98
C PRO A 124 7.30 10.55 14.94
N ALA A 125 7.26 11.32 16.02
CA ALA A 125 6.29 12.41 16.25
C ALA A 125 6.37 13.58 15.24
N ASP A 126 7.45 13.64 14.43
CA ASP A 126 7.72 14.67 13.45
C ASP A 126 7.58 14.18 11.99
N GLY A 127 6.98 12.99 11.79
CA GLY A 127 7.25 12.19 10.63
C GLY A 127 6.30 12.30 9.48
N VAL A 128 6.79 12.85 8.39
CA VAL A 128 6.35 12.44 7.05
C VAL A 128 6.88 11.02 6.83
N LEU A 129 6.05 10.02 7.11
CA LEU A 129 6.40 8.63 6.87
C LEU A 129 6.55 8.40 5.36
N ALA A 130 7.45 7.49 5.00
CA ALA A 130 7.44 6.87 3.68
C ALA A 130 7.01 5.40 3.82
N TYR A 131 6.40 4.88 2.77
CA TYR A 131 6.02 3.47 2.73
C TYR A 131 6.80 2.75 1.64
N SER A 132 7.30 1.57 1.95
CA SER A 132 7.75 0.64 0.92
C SER A 132 6.65 -0.38 0.64
N VAL A 133 6.37 -0.60 -0.64
CA VAL A 133 5.53 -1.70 -1.11
C VAL A 133 6.44 -2.67 -1.84
N THR A 134 6.56 -3.87 -1.31
CA THR A 134 7.40 -4.94 -1.83
C THR A 134 6.53 -6.06 -2.34
N CYS A 135 6.62 -6.39 -3.61
CA CYS A 135 5.97 -7.55 -4.22
C CYS A 135 7.07 -8.58 -4.57
N PRO A 136 7.12 -9.71 -3.85
CA PRO A 136 8.06 -10.79 -4.17
C PRO A 136 7.78 -11.40 -5.53
N PRO A 137 8.78 -12.03 -6.17
CA PRO A 137 8.57 -12.86 -7.35
C PRO A 137 7.80 -14.16 -7.01
N ALA A 138 7.56 -15.00 -8.00
CA ALA A 138 6.95 -16.32 -7.77
C ALA A 138 7.81 -17.18 -6.81
N ALA A 139 7.16 -18.04 -6.04
CA ALA A 139 7.85 -18.89 -5.06
C ALA A 139 8.95 -19.77 -5.70
N SER A 140 8.76 -20.20 -6.94
CA SER A 140 9.75 -20.98 -7.68
C SER A 140 11.05 -20.23 -8.00
N GLU A 141 11.01 -18.91 -8.04
CA GLU A 141 12.17 -18.08 -8.34
C GLU A 141 13.15 -17.96 -7.17
N PHE A 142 12.74 -18.40 -5.97
CA PHE A 142 13.63 -18.42 -4.81
C PHE A 142 14.58 -19.63 -4.78
N GLU A 143 14.40 -20.58 -5.67
CA GLU A 143 15.26 -21.77 -5.74
C GLU A 143 16.71 -21.37 -6.09
N GLY A 144 17.66 -21.91 -5.31
CA GLY A 144 19.09 -21.62 -5.48
C GLY A 144 19.60 -20.36 -4.75
N TYR A 145 18.74 -19.59 -4.12
CA TYR A 145 19.15 -18.43 -3.32
C TYR A 145 19.32 -18.76 -1.83
N ASP A 146 20.22 -18.04 -1.16
CA ASP A 146 20.45 -18.19 0.29
C ASP A 146 19.64 -17.13 1.08
N LEU A 147 18.33 -17.38 1.20
CA LEU A 147 17.42 -16.48 1.92
C LEU A 147 17.76 -16.34 3.39
N LYS A 148 18.40 -17.34 4.01
CA LYS A 148 18.84 -17.26 5.39
C LYS A 148 19.93 -16.20 5.52
N LYS A 149 20.93 -16.26 4.67
CA LYS A 149 22.02 -15.28 4.63
C LYS A 149 21.48 -13.87 4.28
N TYR A 150 20.54 -13.76 3.33
CA TYR A 150 19.85 -12.50 3.04
C TYR A 150 19.21 -11.92 4.32
N SER A 151 18.41 -12.72 5.02
CA SER A 151 17.68 -12.28 6.22
C SER A 151 18.60 -11.88 7.37
N GLU A 152 19.71 -12.63 7.56
CA GLU A 152 20.70 -12.31 8.59
C GLU A 152 21.38 -10.95 8.34
N ILE A 153 21.76 -10.67 7.09
CA ILE A 153 22.42 -9.41 6.72
C ILE A 153 21.42 -8.25 6.75
N ALA A 154 20.26 -8.39 6.08
CA ALA A 154 19.22 -7.37 6.03
C ALA A 154 18.69 -7.02 7.42
N GLY A 155 18.35 -8.01 8.24
CA GLY A 155 17.88 -7.81 9.62
C GLY A 155 18.94 -7.16 10.54
N GLY A 156 20.22 -7.34 10.25
CA GLY A 156 21.30 -6.63 10.95
C GLY A 156 21.28 -5.12 10.69
N ILE A 157 20.90 -4.72 9.48
CA ILE A 157 20.83 -3.31 9.04
C ILE A 157 19.52 -2.65 9.47
N ASP A 158 18.41 -3.37 9.43
CA ASP A 158 17.06 -2.87 9.75
C ASP A 158 16.99 -2.09 11.05
N ARG A 159 17.75 -2.52 12.06
CA ARG A 159 17.81 -1.84 13.37
C ARG A 159 18.25 -0.38 13.28
N GLY A 160 19.10 -0.04 12.33
CA GLY A 160 19.56 1.33 12.11
C GLY A 160 18.54 2.21 11.37
N TYR A 161 17.69 1.61 10.53
CA TYR A 161 16.72 2.30 9.68
C TYR A 161 15.28 2.21 10.17
N LYS A 162 15.02 1.38 11.19
CA LYS A 162 13.73 1.23 11.88
C LYS A 162 12.51 1.05 10.95
N PRO A 163 12.55 0.15 9.96
CA PRO A 163 11.36 -0.14 9.18
C PRO A 163 10.31 -0.83 10.07
N GLN A 164 9.07 -0.37 9.98
CA GLN A 164 7.95 -1.00 10.68
C GLN A 164 7.11 -1.82 9.72
N LEU A 165 6.91 -3.10 10.02
CA LEU A 165 5.97 -3.92 9.25
C LEU A 165 4.54 -3.44 9.52
N ILE A 166 3.86 -2.98 8.47
CA ILE A 166 2.48 -2.50 8.55
C ILE A 166 1.50 -3.62 8.22
N ALA A 167 1.73 -4.33 7.13
CA ALA A 167 0.93 -5.46 6.70
C ALA A 167 1.73 -6.39 5.79
N GLN A 168 1.35 -7.65 5.77
CA GLN A 168 1.99 -8.66 4.93
C GLN A 168 0.99 -9.72 4.50
N VAL A 169 1.03 -10.07 3.22
CA VAL A 169 0.43 -11.27 2.65
C VAL A 169 1.51 -11.99 1.87
N THR A 170 1.77 -13.26 2.18
CA THR A 170 2.95 -13.98 1.65
C THR A 170 2.74 -14.54 0.24
N SER A 171 1.50 -14.73 -0.15
CA SER A 171 1.12 -15.37 -1.43
C SER A 171 0.03 -14.58 -2.14
N ALA A 172 0.12 -14.48 -3.47
CA ALA A 172 -0.93 -13.88 -4.27
C ALA A 172 -2.29 -14.60 -4.12
N GLN A 173 -2.28 -15.91 -3.86
CA GLN A 173 -3.48 -16.72 -3.67
C GLN A 173 -4.20 -16.41 -2.35
N GLU A 174 -3.48 -15.89 -1.34
CA GLU A 174 -4.03 -15.50 -0.04
C GLU A 174 -4.48 -14.04 -0.02
N LEU A 175 -4.13 -13.28 -1.07
CA LEU A 175 -4.48 -11.88 -1.16
C LEU A 175 -5.98 -11.73 -1.44
N ARG A 176 -6.68 -11.06 -0.54
CA ARG A 176 -8.10 -10.76 -0.71
C ARG A 176 -8.28 -9.55 -1.59
N LEU A 177 -8.87 -9.73 -2.76
CA LEU A 177 -9.24 -8.66 -3.67
C LEU A 177 -10.72 -8.32 -3.53
N LEU A 178 -11.02 -7.04 -3.42
CA LEU A 178 -12.38 -6.50 -3.47
C LEU A 178 -12.74 -6.09 -4.89
N GLU A 179 -11.74 -5.74 -5.71
CA GLU A 179 -11.93 -5.30 -7.10
C GLU A 179 -10.67 -5.61 -7.93
N GLY A 180 -10.86 -5.95 -9.20
CA GLY A 180 -9.79 -6.10 -10.18
C GLY A 180 -8.94 -7.35 -10.02
N GLU A 181 -7.71 -7.29 -10.55
CA GLU A 181 -6.77 -8.40 -10.57
C GLU A 181 -5.40 -7.98 -10.00
N TRP A 182 -4.81 -8.83 -9.20
CA TRP A 182 -3.46 -8.61 -8.66
C TRP A 182 -2.41 -8.87 -9.74
N PRO A 183 -1.53 -7.88 -10.04
CA PRO A 183 -0.64 -7.99 -11.20
C PRO A 183 0.68 -8.73 -10.93
N PHE A 184 0.95 -9.13 -9.67
CA PHE A 184 2.22 -9.72 -9.30
C PHE A 184 2.10 -11.20 -8.97
N PRO A 185 3.16 -12.00 -9.22
CA PRO A 185 3.13 -13.44 -8.98
C PRO A 185 3.18 -13.82 -7.51
N GLY A 186 3.78 -12.97 -6.66
CA GLY A 186 3.85 -13.15 -5.20
C GLY A 186 2.81 -12.33 -4.46
N GLY A 187 2.89 -12.35 -3.14
CA GLY A 187 2.07 -11.50 -2.26
C GLY A 187 2.57 -10.05 -2.17
N VAL A 188 2.35 -9.42 -1.02
CA VAL A 188 2.77 -8.04 -0.78
C VAL A 188 3.22 -7.84 0.66
N ILE A 189 4.25 -7.03 0.84
CA ILE A 189 4.75 -6.58 2.14
C ILE A 189 4.75 -5.06 2.13
N VAL A 190 4.09 -4.46 3.12
CA VAL A 190 4.07 -3.01 3.32
C VAL A 190 4.82 -2.67 4.60
N ARG A 191 5.82 -1.79 4.50
CA ARG A 191 6.54 -1.26 5.65
C ARG A 191 6.49 0.26 5.66
N ALA A 192 6.37 0.84 6.86
CA ALA A 192 6.57 2.26 7.08
C ALA A 192 8.03 2.54 7.43
N HIS A 193 8.53 3.66 6.98
CA HIS A 193 9.89 4.16 7.25
C HIS A 193 9.81 5.59 7.78
N PRO A 194 10.77 6.04 8.61
CA PRO A 194 10.74 7.39 9.19
C PRO A 194 10.68 8.51 8.15
N SER A 195 11.24 8.29 6.96
CA SER A 195 11.20 9.23 5.84
C SER A 195 11.56 8.56 4.51
N VAL A 196 11.28 9.24 3.40
CA VAL A 196 11.75 8.82 2.06
C VAL A 196 13.27 8.69 2.05
N GLN A 197 14.00 9.65 2.63
CA GLN A 197 15.47 9.62 2.66
C GLN A 197 15.98 8.41 3.43
N THR A 198 15.40 8.08 4.58
CA THR A 198 15.78 6.89 5.36
C THR A 198 15.63 5.61 4.54
N LEU A 199 14.56 5.49 3.75
CA LEU A 199 14.34 4.34 2.88
C LEU A 199 15.34 4.30 1.71
N VAL A 200 15.65 5.46 1.11
CA VAL A 200 16.67 5.57 0.05
C VAL A 200 18.06 5.18 0.59
N ASP A 201 18.43 5.70 1.76
CA ASP A 201 19.71 5.39 2.41
C ASP A 201 19.84 3.90 2.75
N TYR A 202 18.74 3.29 3.24
CA TYR A 202 18.68 1.83 3.45
C TYR A 202 18.91 1.07 2.14
N TRP A 203 18.20 1.47 1.07
CA TRP A 203 18.28 0.80 -0.22
C TRP A 203 19.68 0.91 -0.87
N GLN A 204 20.36 2.04 -0.67
CA GLN A 204 21.68 2.34 -1.19
C GLN A 204 22.83 1.88 -0.26
N ASN A 205 22.49 1.36 0.92
CA ASN A 205 23.51 0.87 1.86
C ASN A 205 24.35 -0.25 1.22
N PRO A 206 25.70 -0.13 1.19
CA PRO A 206 26.55 -1.14 0.56
C PRO A 206 26.36 -2.55 1.11
N VAL A 207 26.08 -2.68 2.41
CA VAL A 207 25.81 -3.99 3.04
C VAL A 207 24.49 -4.56 2.56
N TYR A 208 23.46 -3.72 2.38
CA TYR A 208 22.18 -4.15 1.81
C TYR A 208 22.28 -4.53 0.33
N ILE A 209 23.11 -3.80 -0.43
CA ILE A 209 23.41 -4.15 -1.84
C ILE A 209 24.02 -5.55 -1.93
N GLU A 210 24.97 -5.89 -1.03
CA GLU A 210 25.52 -7.25 -0.96
C GLU A 210 24.48 -8.28 -0.50
N ALA A 211 23.61 -7.92 0.47
CA ALA A 211 22.56 -8.82 0.92
C ALA A 211 21.62 -9.22 -0.24
N ARG A 212 21.22 -8.27 -1.08
CA ARG A 212 20.31 -8.49 -2.22
C ARG A 212 20.80 -9.55 -3.20
N LYS A 213 22.10 -9.80 -3.30
CA LYS A 213 22.66 -10.88 -4.14
C LYS A 213 22.26 -12.29 -3.68
N ASN A 214 21.72 -12.43 -2.47
CA ASN A 214 21.29 -13.70 -1.89
C ASN A 214 19.78 -13.93 -2.00
N ARG A 215 19.06 -13.13 -2.77
CA ARG A 215 17.63 -13.29 -3.09
C ARG A 215 17.37 -13.03 -4.58
N PRO A 216 16.28 -13.54 -5.14
CA PRO A 216 15.88 -13.18 -6.51
C PRO A 216 15.53 -11.70 -6.61
N GLU A 217 15.46 -11.21 -7.83
CA GLU A 217 14.92 -9.88 -8.12
C GLU A 217 13.44 -9.81 -7.69
N LEU A 218 13.03 -8.69 -7.12
CA LEU A 218 11.64 -8.47 -6.74
C LEU A 218 10.79 -8.16 -7.98
N ALA A 219 9.56 -8.65 -7.99
CA ALA A 219 8.60 -8.26 -9.02
C ALA A 219 8.32 -6.75 -8.98
N MET A 220 8.29 -6.18 -7.75
CA MET A 220 8.27 -4.73 -7.53
C MET A 220 8.81 -4.38 -6.14
N GLN A 221 9.57 -3.29 -6.07
CA GLN A 221 9.87 -2.54 -4.86
C GLN A 221 9.65 -1.07 -5.13
N ALA A 222 8.68 -0.47 -4.47
CA ALA A 222 8.37 0.95 -4.65
C ALA A 222 8.47 1.74 -3.34
N ILE A 223 8.88 3.00 -3.44
CA ILE A 223 8.77 4.02 -2.39
C ILE A 223 7.51 4.85 -2.66
N ILE A 224 6.67 5.00 -1.63
CA ILE A 224 5.47 5.82 -1.69
C ILE A 224 5.56 6.85 -0.57
N PRO A 225 5.54 8.17 -0.90
CA PRO A 225 5.51 9.22 0.10
C PRO A 225 4.24 9.09 0.96
N GLY A 226 4.40 9.18 2.28
CA GLY A 226 3.28 9.23 3.22
C GLY A 226 2.77 10.64 3.46
N PHE A 227 1.55 10.74 3.97
CA PHE A 227 0.98 12.00 4.45
C PHE A 227 1.26 12.18 5.94
N VAL A 228 1.45 13.42 6.35
CA VAL A 228 1.32 13.78 7.76
C VAL A 228 -0.15 13.63 8.12
N MET A 229 -0.47 12.70 9.02
CA MET A 229 -1.83 12.62 9.55
C MET A 229 -2.05 13.85 10.41
N PRO A 230 -3.07 14.69 10.15
CA PRO A 230 -3.44 15.73 11.10
C PRO A 230 -3.87 15.07 12.41
N GLU A 231 -3.45 15.68 13.53
CA GLU A 231 -3.87 15.29 14.90
C GLU A 231 -5.38 15.34 15.06
#